data_20ff4e0894fcea3ccdb1fb7ee23fc1fe
#
_entry.id   20ff4e0894fcea3ccdb1fb7ee23fc1fe
#
_cell.length_a   1.000
_cell.length_b   1.000
_cell.length_c   1.000
_cell.angle_alpha   90.00
_cell.angle_beta   90.00
_cell.angle_gamma   90.00
#
_symmetry.space_group_name_H-M   'P 1'
#
loop_
_entity.id
_entity.type
_entity.pdbx_description
1 polymer ?
#
loop_
_entity_poly.entity_id
_entity_poly.type
_entity_poly.pdbx_seq_one_letter_code
_entity_poly.pdbx_strand_id
1 'polypeptide(L)'
;LKKSMQLIRELSHNLTPPDLDEVELEDLIADYLEQVNKNIEVIFRHITIRAPISSPVKLNLFRIVQELITNILKHAGATRVDVSLRISLNYLMLTIEDNGRGFIMEPHSGGIGLRNIQSRAQKIQAIYKLKTQPEKGTKFIACMAIQ
;
A
#
# COMPACT_ATOMS: atom_id res chain seq x y z
N LEU A 1 -7.14 -17.99 4.62
CA LEU A 1 -6.08 -17.92 3.62
C LEU A 1 -6.59 -18.09 2.20
N LYS A 2 -7.40 -19.11 1.92
CA LYS A 2 -7.98 -19.30 0.58
C LYS A 2 -8.87 -18.13 0.17
N LYS A 3 -9.59 -17.54 1.10
CA LYS A 3 -10.46 -16.40 0.85
C LYS A 3 -9.66 -15.15 0.48
N SER A 4 -8.57 -14.88 1.19
CA SER A 4 -7.68 -13.76 0.88
C SER A 4 -7.01 -13.93 -0.49
N MET A 5 -6.60 -15.15 -0.85
CA MET A 5 -6.00 -15.43 -2.15
C MET A 5 -6.99 -15.19 -3.28
N GLN A 6 -8.25 -15.57 -3.11
CA GLN A 6 -9.29 -15.32 -4.10
C GLN A 6 -9.56 -13.82 -4.25
N LEU A 7 -9.62 -13.09 -3.13
CA LEU A 7 -9.81 -11.64 -3.14
C LEU A 7 -8.67 -10.92 -3.85
N ILE A 8 -7.43 -11.37 -3.64
CA ILE A 8 -6.27 -10.80 -4.33
C ILE A 8 -6.41 -10.94 -5.84
N ARG A 9 -6.85 -12.11 -6.32
CA ARG A 9 -7.09 -12.34 -7.75
C ARG A 9 -8.18 -11.42 -8.29
N GLU A 10 -9.29 -11.30 -7.58
CA GLU A 10 -10.40 -10.42 -7.97
C GLU A 10 -9.97 -8.97 -8.00
N LEU A 11 -9.22 -8.51 -6.99
CA LEU A 11 -8.69 -7.17 -6.93
C LEU A 11 -7.70 -6.90 -8.07
N SER A 12 -6.88 -7.90 -8.42
CA SER A 12 -5.92 -7.77 -9.52
C SER A 12 -6.63 -7.60 -10.87
N HIS A 13 -7.86 -8.09 -11.00
CA HIS A 13 -8.68 -7.92 -12.20
C HIS A 13 -9.61 -6.71 -12.12
N ASN A 14 -9.39 -5.78 -11.18
CA ASN A 14 -10.20 -4.58 -10.96
C ASN A 14 -11.65 -4.85 -10.57
N LEU A 15 -11.94 -6.03 -10.06
CA LEU A 15 -13.24 -6.38 -9.54
C LEU A 15 -13.40 -5.90 -8.10
N THR A 16 -14.62 -5.53 -7.69
CA THR A 16 -14.92 -5.21 -6.30
C THR A 16 -15.44 -6.47 -5.63
N PRO A 17 -14.63 -7.13 -4.78
CA PRO A 17 -15.06 -8.38 -4.17
C PRO A 17 -16.15 -8.13 -3.12
N PRO A 18 -17.22 -8.94 -3.10
CA PRO A 18 -18.28 -8.77 -2.12
C PRO A 18 -17.88 -9.14 -0.69
N ASP A 19 -16.79 -9.90 -0.54
CA ASP A 19 -16.35 -10.42 0.75
C ASP A 19 -15.28 -9.58 1.43
N LEU A 20 -15.04 -8.36 0.96
CA LEU A 20 -13.96 -7.52 1.51
C LEU A 20 -14.16 -7.21 3.01
N ASP A 21 -15.42 -7.14 3.46
CA ASP A 21 -15.75 -6.91 4.87
C ASP A 21 -15.31 -8.05 5.79
N GLU A 22 -15.12 -9.25 5.25
CA GLU A 22 -14.78 -10.44 6.03
C GLU A 22 -13.28 -10.68 6.16
N VAL A 23 -12.45 -9.87 5.48
CA VAL A 23 -11.00 -10.02 5.46
C VAL A 23 -10.37 -8.82 6.17
N GLU A 24 -9.45 -9.09 7.07
CA GLU A 24 -8.71 -8.03 7.72
C GLU A 24 -7.69 -7.41 6.77
N LEU A 25 -7.51 -6.09 6.87
CA LEU A 25 -6.60 -5.35 5.98
C LEU A 25 -5.16 -5.88 6.06
N GLU A 26 -4.69 -6.17 7.28
CA GLU A 26 -3.33 -6.71 7.47
C GLU A 26 -3.13 -8.06 6.78
N ASP A 27 -4.14 -8.91 6.78
CA ASP A 27 -4.06 -10.22 6.12
C ASP A 27 -4.04 -10.06 4.60
N LEU A 28 -4.85 -9.15 4.09
CA LEU A 28 -4.92 -8.86 2.66
C LEU A 28 -3.56 -8.35 2.15
N ILE A 29 -2.95 -7.43 2.88
CA ILE A 29 -1.64 -6.89 2.53
C ILE A 29 -0.56 -7.96 2.66
N ALA A 30 -0.56 -8.73 3.75
CA ALA A 30 0.42 -9.79 3.98
C ALA A 30 0.41 -10.82 2.85
N ASP A 31 -0.77 -11.29 2.47
CA ASP A 31 -0.90 -12.29 1.40
C ASP A 31 -0.41 -11.76 0.05
N TYR A 32 -0.73 -10.50 -0.25
CA TYR A 32 -0.23 -9.86 -1.47
C TYR A 32 1.29 -9.76 -1.47
N LEU A 33 1.89 -9.27 -0.38
CA LEU A 33 3.33 -9.08 -0.29
C LEU A 33 4.09 -10.42 -0.35
N GLU A 34 3.52 -11.48 0.20
CA GLU A 34 4.10 -12.82 0.11
C GLU A 34 4.23 -13.28 -1.35
N GLN A 35 3.25 -12.95 -2.19
CA GLN A 35 3.29 -13.31 -3.61
C GLN A 35 4.34 -12.54 -4.40
N VAL A 36 4.65 -11.31 -4.03
CA VAL A 36 5.63 -10.49 -4.75
C VAL A 36 7.05 -10.68 -4.23
N ASN A 37 7.23 -11.34 -3.09
CA ASN A 37 8.52 -11.52 -2.42
C ASN A 37 9.34 -12.67 -3.06
N LYS A 38 9.65 -12.55 -4.35
CA LYS A 38 10.42 -13.58 -5.07
C LYS A 38 11.82 -13.12 -5.44
N ASN A 39 11.99 -11.85 -5.79
CA ASN A 39 13.26 -11.31 -6.27
C ASN A 39 13.75 -10.13 -5.43
N ILE A 40 13.03 -9.78 -4.40
CA ILE A 40 13.32 -8.64 -3.54
C ILE A 40 12.92 -9.02 -2.11
N GLU A 41 13.70 -8.56 -1.14
CA GLU A 41 13.33 -8.79 0.26
C GLU A 41 12.20 -7.84 0.65
N VAL A 42 11.07 -8.40 1.07
CA VAL A 42 9.94 -7.62 1.55
C VAL A 42 9.73 -7.93 3.02
N ILE A 43 9.77 -6.91 3.85
CA ILE A 43 9.53 -7.03 5.28
C ILE A 43 8.22 -6.32 5.60
N PHE A 44 7.26 -7.06 6.13
CA PHE A 44 5.98 -6.50 6.55
C PHE A 44 5.85 -6.60 8.07
N ARG A 45 5.59 -5.46 8.70
CA ARG A 45 5.32 -5.39 10.14
C ARG A 45 3.97 -4.71 10.33
N HIS A 46 3.17 -5.25 11.25
CA HIS A 46 1.92 -4.59 11.58
C HIS A 46 1.65 -4.66 13.07
N ILE A 47 1.06 -3.59 13.58
CA ILE A 47 0.52 -3.51 14.93
C ILE A 47 -0.92 -3.05 14.74
N THR A 48 -1.86 -3.96 14.95
CA THR A 48 -3.26 -3.68 14.66
C THR A 48 -4.13 -3.99 15.85
N ILE A 49 -4.96 -3.03 16.23
CA ILE A 49 -6.03 -3.23 17.18
C ILE A 49 -7.29 -3.46 16.36
N ARG A 50 -8.15 -4.37 16.78
CA ARG A 50 -9.40 -4.61 16.09
C ARG A 50 -10.24 -3.33 16.10
N ALA A 51 -10.33 -2.72 14.95
CA ALA A 51 -11.17 -1.56 14.69
C ALA A 51 -11.94 -1.85 13.40
N PRO A 52 -13.22 -1.45 13.32
CA PRO A 52 -13.97 -1.65 12.09
C PRO A 52 -13.39 -0.75 11.00
N ILE A 53 -12.81 -1.37 9.97
CA ILE A 53 -12.30 -0.67 8.79
C ILE A 53 -13.30 -0.93 7.66
N SER A 54 -13.81 0.13 7.05
CA SER A 54 -14.79 -0.01 5.98
C SER A 54 -14.18 -0.63 4.72
N SER A 55 -15.01 -1.27 3.91
CA SER A 55 -14.57 -1.86 2.65
C SER A 55 -13.94 -0.84 1.71
N PRO A 56 -14.49 0.38 1.53
CA PRO A 56 -13.83 1.39 0.70
C PRO A 56 -12.42 1.75 1.18
N VAL A 57 -12.20 1.82 2.49
CA VAL A 57 -10.88 2.08 3.06
C VAL A 57 -9.93 0.93 2.76
N LYS A 58 -10.36 -0.31 3.02
CA LYS A 58 -9.55 -1.51 2.72
C LYS A 58 -9.15 -1.54 1.24
N LEU A 59 -10.12 -1.34 0.35
CA LEU A 59 -9.88 -1.38 -1.08
C LEU A 59 -8.87 -0.32 -1.52
N ASN A 60 -9.08 0.92 -1.12
CA ASN A 60 -8.22 2.01 -1.56
C ASN A 60 -6.81 1.89 -1.00
N LEU A 61 -6.66 1.50 0.27
CA LEU A 61 -5.33 1.26 0.84
C LEU A 61 -4.62 0.10 0.17
N PHE A 62 -5.34 -0.98 -0.11
CA PHE A 62 -4.75 -2.12 -0.82
C PHE A 62 -4.27 -1.73 -2.22
N ARG A 63 -5.06 -0.93 -2.95
CA ARG A 63 -4.66 -0.42 -4.28
C ARG A 63 -3.45 0.48 -4.21
N ILE A 64 -3.35 1.31 -3.17
CA ILE A 64 -2.17 2.14 -2.95
C ILE A 64 -0.93 1.27 -2.75
N VAL A 65 -1.03 0.21 -1.93
CA VAL A 65 0.07 -0.75 -1.74
C VAL A 65 0.46 -1.37 -3.07
N GLN A 66 -0.50 -1.87 -3.85
CA GLN A 66 -0.22 -2.48 -5.15
C GLN A 66 0.50 -1.51 -6.09
N GLU A 67 0.03 -0.27 -6.18
CA GLU A 67 0.63 0.73 -7.05
C GLU A 67 2.07 1.04 -6.65
N LEU A 68 2.31 1.24 -5.36
CA LEU A 68 3.66 1.53 -4.87
C LEU A 68 4.61 0.36 -5.05
N ILE A 69 4.19 -0.85 -4.73
CA ILE A 69 5.01 -2.05 -4.90
C ILE A 69 5.32 -2.28 -6.38
N THR A 70 4.33 -2.12 -7.26
CA THR A 70 4.54 -2.23 -8.71
C THR A 70 5.59 -1.22 -9.20
N ASN A 71 5.51 0.02 -8.74
CA ASN A 71 6.49 1.05 -9.10
C ASN A 71 7.89 0.70 -8.58
N ILE A 72 8.00 0.21 -7.37
CA ILE A 72 9.27 -0.21 -6.80
C ILE A 72 9.90 -1.34 -7.62
N LEU A 73 9.11 -2.36 -7.95
CA LEU A 73 9.59 -3.50 -8.73
C LEU A 73 10.03 -3.12 -10.14
N LYS A 74 9.34 -2.16 -10.77
CA LYS A 74 9.64 -1.74 -12.14
C LYS A 74 10.77 -0.73 -12.24
N HIS A 75 10.90 0.19 -11.28
CA HIS A 75 11.70 1.39 -11.47
C HIS A 75 12.78 1.63 -10.42
N ALA A 76 12.65 1.07 -9.22
CA ALA A 76 13.51 1.46 -8.12
C ALA A 76 14.88 0.75 -8.10
N GLY A 77 14.98 -0.44 -8.68
CA GLY A 77 16.19 -1.24 -8.54
C GLY A 77 16.48 -1.59 -7.07
N ALA A 78 15.45 -1.62 -6.24
CA ALA A 78 15.59 -1.87 -4.82
C ALA A 78 15.87 -3.34 -4.55
N THR A 79 16.60 -3.61 -3.46
CA THR A 79 16.81 -4.98 -2.96
C THR A 79 15.94 -5.28 -1.75
N ARG A 80 15.36 -4.24 -1.15
CA ARG A 80 14.54 -4.37 0.06
C ARG A 80 13.41 -3.35 0.07
N VAL A 81 12.25 -3.79 0.52
CA VAL A 81 11.08 -2.95 0.79
C VAL A 81 10.59 -3.24 2.20
N ASP A 82 10.40 -2.20 2.99
CA ASP A 82 9.79 -2.28 4.31
C ASP A 82 8.38 -1.71 4.23
N VAL A 83 7.40 -2.51 4.64
CA VAL A 83 5.99 -2.10 4.70
C VAL A 83 5.55 -2.19 6.16
N SER A 84 4.92 -1.15 6.68
CA SER A 84 4.37 -1.19 8.02
C SER A 84 2.94 -0.67 8.04
N LEU A 85 2.10 -1.32 8.82
CA LEU A 85 0.71 -0.95 9.02
C LEU A 85 0.44 -0.83 10.52
N ARG A 86 -0.04 0.32 10.93
CA ARG A 86 -0.46 0.54 12.30
C ARG A 86 -1.94 0.93 12.32
N ILE A 87 -2.73 0.16 13.04
CA ILE A 87 -4.15 0.46 13.25
C ILE A 87 -4.38 0.61 14.74
N SER A 88 -4.80 1.78 15.18
CA SER A 88 -5.19 2.07 16.54
C SER A 88 -6.70 2.36 16.58
N LEU A 89 -7.22 2.71 17.74
CA LEU A 89 -8.63 3.07 17.87
C LEU A 89 -8.98 4.35 17.11
N ASN A 90 -8.02 5.24 16.93
CA ASN A 90 -8.28 6.58 16.41
C ASN A 90 -7.67 6.86 15.04
N TYR A 91 -6.71 6.07 14.61
CA TYR A 91 -6.03 6.32 13.34
C TYR A 91 -5.46 5.04 12.73
N LEU A 92 -5.22 5.14 11.44
CA LEU A 92 -4.52 4.12 10.66
C LEU A 92 -3.33 4.80 9.97
N MET A 93 -2.16 4.15 10.01
CA MET A 93 -0.95 4.63 9.34
C MET A 93 -0.33 3.51 8.52
N LEU A 94 -0.05 3.80 7.26
CA LEU A 94 0.63 2.91 6.33
C LEU A 94 1.94 3.54 5.90
N THR A 95 3.03 2.79 5.99
CA THR A 95 4.36 3.25 5.56
C THR A 95 4.95 2.23 4.61
N ILE A 96 5.49 2.70 3.48
CA ILE A 96 6.20 1.86 2.51
C ILE A 96 7.51 2.55 2.16
N GLU A 97 8.62 1.85 2.38
CA GLU A 97 9.96 2.40 2.17
C GLU A 97 10.82 1.41 1.40
N ASP A 98 11.49 1.86 0.35
CA ASP A 98 12.44 1.05 -0.40
C ASP A 98 13.84 1.64 -0.33
N ASN A 99 14.84 0.80 -0.57
CA ASN A 99 16.24 1.19 -0.61
C ASN A 99 16.78 1.36 -2.03
N GLY A 100 15.90 1.65 -2.98
CA GLY A 100 16.29 1.78 -4.37
C GLY A 100 16.94 3.11 -4.71
N ARG A 101 16.95 3.43 -6.00
CA ARG A 101 17.64 4.64 -6.49
C ARG A 101 16.86 5.93 -6.30
N GLY A 102 15.59 5.86 -5.85
CA GLY A 102 14.76 7.04 -5.76
C GLY A 102 14.51 7.69 -7.12
N PHE A 103 13.92 8.86 -7.12
CA PHE A 103 13.70 9.63 -8.34
C PHE A 103 13.63 11.13 -8.01
N ILE A 104 13.76 11.95 -9.04
CA ILE A 104 13.60 13.39 -8.88
C ILE A 104 12.13 13.74 -9.06
N MET A 105 11.55 14.38 -8.04
CA MET A 105 10.16 14.85 -8.11
C MET A 105 10.12 16.17 -8.89
N GLU A 106 9.62 16.10 -10.10
CA GLU A 106 9.35 17.29 -10.91
C GLU A 106 7.86 17.64 -10.83
N PRO A 107 7.50 18.94 -10.94
CA PRO A 107 6.10 19.36 -10.81
C PRO A 107 5.12 18.67 -11.75
N HIS A 108 5.59 18.19 -12.90
CA HIS A 108 4.77 17.54 -13.93
C HIS A 108 5.07 16.05 -14.09
N SER A 109 5.90 15.47 -13.23
CA SER A 109 6.33 14.09 -13.37
C SER A 109 5.38 13.09 -12.71
N GLY A 110 4.24 13.55 -12.20
CA GLY A 110 3.23 12.66 -11.65
C GLY A 110 2.64 11.76 -12.73
N GLY A 111 3.24 10.59 -12.96
CA GLY A 111 2.67 9.60 -13.86
C GLY A 111 1.30 9.12 -13.37
N ILE A 112 0.65 8.26 -14.15
CA ILE A 112 -0.67 7.72 -13.85
C ILE A 112 -0.71 7.10 -12.44
N GLY A 113 0.38 6.42 -12.03
CA GLY A 113 0.47 5.79 -10.71
C GLY A 113 0.36 6.77 -9.56
N LEU A 114 1.06 7.91 -9.61
CA LEU A 114 0.99 8.92 -8.57
C LEU A 114 -0.39 9.59 -8.50
N ARG A 115 -1.02 9.81 -9.65
CA ARG A 115 -2.39 10.33 -9.71
C ARG A 115 -3.38 9.36 -9.09
N ASN A 116 -3.19 8.06 -9.33
CA ASN A 116 -4.03 7.03 -8.73
C ASN A 116 -3.90 7.00 -7.22
N ILE A 117 -2.68 7.13 -6.70
CA ILE A 117 -2.44 7.21 -5.25
C ILE A 117 -3.15 8.43 -4.66
N GLN A 118 -3.01 9.58 -5.28
CA GLN A 118 -3.67 10.81 -4.84
C GLN A 118 -5.19 10.65 -4.83
N SER A 119 -5.77 10.15 -5.92
CA SER A 119 -7.20 9.94 -6.04
C SER A 119 -7.73 8.98 -4.97
N ARG A 120 -7.01 7.88 -4.72
CA ARG A 120 -7.41 6.90 -3.72
C ARG A 120 -7.31 7.43 -2.30
N ALA A 121 -6.26 8.19 -2.00
CA ALA A 121 -6.11 8.83 -0.70
C ALA A 121 -7.25 9.83 -0.45
N GLN A 122 -7.62 10.62 -1.45
CA GLN A 122 -8.73 11.55 -1.34
C GLN A 122 -10.06 10.85 -1.04
N LYS A 123 -10.31 9.72 -1.69
CA LYS A 123 -11.56 8.97 -1.49
C LYS A 123 -11.76 8.50 -0.05
N ILE A 124 -10.69 8.26 0.67
CA ILE A 124 -10.74 7.81 2.07
C ILE A 124 -10.31 8.89 3.04
N GLN A 125 -10.13 10.11 2.56
CA GLN A 125 -9.70 11.26 3.37
C GLN A 125 -8.38 11.01 4.09
N ALA A 126 -7.47 10.28 3.45
CA ALA A 126 -6.14 10.06 3.98
C ALA A 126 -5.20 11.19 3.55
N ILE A 127 -4.30 11.54 4.47
CA ILE A 127 -3.21 12.47 4.19
C ILE A 127 -1.98 11.61 3.91
N TYR A 128 -1.20 11.95 2.89
CA TYR A 128 0.01 11.21 2.61
C TYR A 128 1.19 12.12 2.28
N LYS A 129 2.38 11.56 2.44
CA LYS A 129 3.65 12.19 2.10
C LYS A 129 4.50 11.21 1.33
N LEU A 130 5.11 11.66 0.25
CA LEU A 130 6.06 10.89 -0.53
C LEU A 130 7.40 11.60 -0.51
N LYS A 131 8.41 10.96 0.07
CA LYS A 131 9.78 11.47 0.13
C LYS A 131 10.66 10.61 -0.75
N THR A 132 11.35 11.23 -1.69
CA THR A 132 12.26 10.53 -2.57
C THR A 132 13.48 11.40 -2.82
N GLN A 133 14.64 10.77 -2.90
CA GLN A 133 15.90 11.42 -3.26
C GLN A 133 16.69 10.46 -4.14
N PRO A 134 17.37 10.99 -5.19
CA PRO A 134 18.23 10.14 -6.02
C PRO A 134 19.20 9.34 -5.16
N GLU A 135 19.32 8.04 -5.41
CA GLU A 135 20.21 7.07 -4.75
C GLU A 135 19.88 6.81 -3.26
N LYS A 136 18.79 7.36 -2.73
CA LYS A 136 18.41 7.16 -1.32
C LYS A 136 17.07 6.45 -1.12
N GLY A 137 16.46 6.01 -2.22
CA GLY A 137 15.19 5.32 -2.16
C GLY A 137 13.99 6.24 -2.00
N THR A 138 12.85 5.66 -1.70
CA THR A 138 11.58 6.36 -1.60
C THR A 138 10.85 5.91 -0.33
N LYS A 139 10.22 6.85 0.34
CA LYS A 139 9.41 6.59 1.52
C LYS A 139 8.03 7.23 1.35
N PHE A 140 7.01 6.41 1.48
CA PHE A 140 5.61 6.81 1.46
C PHE A 140 5.00 6.63 2.84
N ILE A 141 4.27 7.63 3.31
CA ILE A 141 3.53 7.55 4.58
C ILE A 141 2.13 8.08 4.33
N ALA A 142 1.12 7.28 4.67
CA ALA A 142 -0.28 7.71 4.66
C ALA A 142 -0.88 7.56 6.04
N CYS A 143 -1.71 8.50 6.41
CA CYS A 143 -2.38 8.50 7.71
C CYS A 143 -3.83 8.94 7.53
N MET A 144 -4.74 8.30 8.24
CA MET A 144 -6.15 8.68 8.25
C MET A 144 -6.76 8.45 9.62
N ALA A 145 -7.78 9.26 9.94
CA ALA A 145 -8.56 9.06 11.15
C ALA A 145 -9.53 7.90 10.98
N ILE A 146 -9.72 7.15 12.07
CA ILE A 146 -10.73 6.09 12.16
C ILE A 146 -11.78 6.57 13.15
N GLN A 147 -13.04 6.47 12.76
CA GLN A 147 -14.16 6.83 13.61
C GLN A 147 -14.88 5.59 14.15
#